data_d8d0574bb6515627477fa6a8b9ff6f0b
#
_entry.id   d8d0574bb6515627477fa6a8b9ff6f0b
#
_cell.length_a   1.000
_cell.length_b   1.000
_cell.length_c   1.000
_cell.angle_alpha   90.00
_cell.angle_beta   90.00
_cell.angle_gamma   90.00
#
_symmetry.space_group_name_H-M   'P 1'
#
loop_
_entity.id
_entity.type
_entity.pdbx_description
1 polymer ?
#
loop_
_entity_poly.entity_id
_entity_poly.type
_entity_poly.pdbx_seq_one_letter_code
_entity_poly.pdbx_strand_id
1 'polypeptide(L)'
;MTTEPQHYDEVLPNPGFEITPGTTAVVITDPQIDFLSPDGVTWGIVGPSVEKNNTVANLKKLLEAAHASSTPVFVSPHYYYPTDHGWKFAGAVETMMHAINMFDRAGALTVHGFDGSGADWEPSLKPLIEHDGVVIASPHKVYSPKTNDLSLQLRKRGINKIILAGMSANLCVEAHMRDLIEDGFEVAIAKDATAGALLPKGDAYEAALLYFRMIASSVQTTDELAAQLQA
;
A
#
# COMPACT_ATOMS: atom_id res chain seq x y z
N MET A 1 -32.88 -25.46 -9.34
CA MET A 1 -32.97 -23.98 -9.16
C MET A 1 -31.56 -23.47 -9.05
N THR A 2 -31.02 -22.95 -10.13
CA THR A 2 -29.73 -22.22 -10.11
C THR A 2 -30.05 -20.82 -9.63
N THR A 3 -29.81 -20.55 -8.34
CA THR A 3 -29.81 -19.18 -7.85
C THR A 3 -28.67 -18.44 -8.55
N GLU A 4 -28.99 -17.37 -9.28
CA GLU A 4 -27.95 -16.45 -9.74
C GLU A 4 -27.10 -16.04 -8.54
N PRO A 5 -25.77 -15.94 -8.70
CA PRO A 5 -24.94 -15.45 -7.63
C PRO A 5 -25.40 -14.03 -7.26
N GLN A 6 -25.92 -13.87 -6.04
CA GLN A 6 -26.26 -12.55 -5.51
C GLN A 6 -24.98 -11.72 -5.52
N HIS A 7 -25.06 -10.49 -6.02
CA HIS A 7 -23.95 -9.55 -5.91
C HIS A 7 -23.61 -9.40 -4.42
N TYR A 8 -22.39 -9.76 -4.02
CA TYR A 8 -21.97 -9.69 -2.61
C TYR A 8 -22.05 -8.27 -2.03
N ASP A 9 -22.01 -7.23 -2.89
CA ASP A 9 -22.26 -5.84 -2.50
C ASP A 9 -23.69 -5.60 -1.99
N GLU A 10 -24.66 -6.43 -2.38
CA GLU A 10 -26.05 -6.37 -1.90
C GLU A 10 -26.24 -7.13 -0.58
N VAL A 11 -25.34 -8.07 -0.27
CA VAL A 11 -25.46 -8.97 0.88
C VAL A 11 -24.63 -8.48 2.09
N LEU A 12 -23.45 -7.91 1.81
CA LEU A 12 -22.56 -7.44 2.87
C LEU A 12 -22.91 -6.00 3.29
N PRO A 13 -23.03 -5.73 4.60
CA PRO A 13 -23.22 -4.37 5.08
C PRO A 13 -22.03 -3.50 4.66
N ASN A 14 -22.29 -2.22 4.51
CA ASN A 14 -21.26 -1.20 4.34
C ASN A 14 -21.24 -0.33 5.59
N PRO A 15 -20.32 -0.54 6.54
CA PRO A 15 -20.25 0.24 7.77
C PRO A 15 -19.96 1.72 7.51
N GLY A 16 -19.32 2.03 6.39
CA GLY A 16 -18.87 3.37 6.05
C GLY A 16 -17.53 3.71 6.71
N PHE A 17 -17.02 4.90 6.38
CA PHE A 17 -15.79 5.45 6.94
C PHE A 17 -15.90 6.97 6.94
N GLU A 18 -15.77 7.56 8.10
CA GLU A 18 -15.81 9.01 8.28
C GLU A 18 -14.40 9.53 8.57
N ILE A 19 -13.93 10.49 7.79
CA ILE A 19 -12.67 11.17 8.04
C ILE A 19 -12.81 12.10 9.24
N THR A 20 -11.98 11.91 10.24
CA THR A 20 -11.99 12.72 11.47
C THR A 20 -10.64 13.42 11.60
N PRO A 21 -10.60 14.77 11.50
CA PRO A 21 -9.35 15.52 11.66
C PRO A 21 -8.62 15.17 12.96
N GLY A 22 -7.30 15.02 12.86
CA GLY A 22 -6.43 14.70 14.00
C GLY A 22 -6.40 13.23 14.41
N THR A 23 -7.32 12.38 13.93
CA THR A 23 -7.33 10.94 14.22
C THR A 23 -7.31 10.06 12.96
N THR A 24 -7.50 10.66 11.79
CA THR A 24 -7.35 9.97 10.48
C THR A 24 -5.98 10.24 9.90
N ALA A 25 -5.38 9.24 9.25
CA ALA A 25 -4.14 9.34 8.50
C ALA A 25 -4.24 8.64 7.15
N VAL A 26 -3.42 9.06 6.19
CA VAL A 26 -3.16 8.32 4.94
C VAL A 26 -1.92 7.45 5.14
N VAL A 27 -2.02 6.18 4.81
CA VAL A 27 -0.92 5.21 4.83
C VAL A 27 -0.69 4.69 3.42
N ILE A 28 0.54 4.83 2.93
CA ILE A 28 0.97 4.31 1.63
C ILE A 28 1.98 3.20 1.83
N THR A 29 1.69 2.01 1.30
CA THR A 29 2.59 0.86 1.29
C THR A 29 3.39 0.83 -0.01
N ASP A 30 4.68 0.61 0.08
CA ASP A 30 5.60 0.29 -1.04
C ASP A 30 5.45 1.21 -2.28
N PRO A 31 5.50 2.56 -2.13
CA PRO A 31 5.40 3.46 -3.27
C PRO A 31 6.73 3.56 -4.05
N GLN A 32 7.29 2.41 -4.39
CA GLN A 32 8.67 2.24 -4.84
C GLN A 32 8.76 1.90 -6.33
N ILE A 33 9.90 2.23 -6.93
CA ILE A 33 10.21 2.06 -8.37
C ILE A 33 9.93 0.64 -8.83
N ASP A 34 10.35 -0.38 -8.07
CA ASP A 34 10.19 -1.78 -8.47
C ASP A 34 8.74 -2.20 -8.73
N PHE A 35 7.76 -1.50 -8.14
CA PHE A 35 6.35 -1.72 -8.39
C PHE A 35 5.72 -0.71 -9.35
N LEU A 36 6.09 0.55 -9.26
CA LEU A 36 5.31 1.65 -9.83
C LEU A 36 5.93 2.28 -11.08
N SER A 37 7.16 1.88 -11.44
CA SER A 37 7.86 2.41 -12.61
C SER A 37 8.00 1.35 -13.71
N PRO A 38 7.93 1.76 -15.00
CA PRO A 38 8.31 0.89 -16.13
C PRO A 38 9.72 0.31 -16.03
N ASP A 39 10.61 0.96 -15.30
CA ASP A 39 11.98 0.49 -15.05
C ASP A 39 12.07 -0.53 -13.89
N GLY A 40 10.99 -0.72 -13.14
CA GLY A 40 10.93 -1.63 -12.00
C GLY A 40 10.96 -3.10 -12.40
N VAL A 41 11.62 -3.92 -11.61
CA VAL A 41 11.84 -5.35 -11.92
C VAL A 41 10.55 -6.19 -11.99
N THR A 42 9.45 -5.71 -11.41
CA THR A 42 8.15 -6.39 -11.45
C THR A 42 7.17 -5.80 -12.47
N TRP A 43 7.57 -4.78 -13.22
CA TRP A 43 6.67 -4.09 -14.15
C TRP A 43 5.97 -5.02 -15.14
N GLY A 44 6.67 -6.03 -15.63
CA GLY A 44 6.09 -7.01 -16.56
C GLY A 44 4.86 -7.77 -16.02
N ILE A 45 4.66 -7.82 -14.71
CA ILE A 45 3.53 -8.53 -14.08
C ILE A 45 2.54 -7.59 -13.38
N VAL A 46 2.97 -6.44 -12.89
CA VAL A 46 2.07 -5.47 -12.20
C VAL A 46 1.71 -4.26 -13.06
N GLY A 47 2.55 -3.88 -14.01
CA GLY A 47 2.40 -2.69 -14.85
C GLY A 47 1.02 -2.57 -15.52
N PRO A 48 0.49 -3.64 -16.15
CA PRO A 48 -0.85 -3.57 -16.76
C PRO A 48 -1.96 -3.20 -15.76
N SER A 49 -1.85 -3.65 -14.51
CA SER A 49 -2.81 -3.28 -13.45
C SER A 49 -2.56 -1.86 -12.94
N VAL A 50 -1.30 -1.46 -12.79
CA VAL A 50 -0.92 -0.08 -12.40
C VAL A 50 -1.46 0.93 -13.42
N GLU A 51 -1.29 0.67 -14.70
CA GLU A 51 -1.80 1.52 -15.79
C GLU A 51 -3.34 1.52 -15.84
N LYS A 52 -3.97 0.35 -15.81
CA LYS A 52 -5.44 0.20 -15.83
C LYS A 52 -6.12 1.01 -14.72
N ASN A 53 -5.53 1.00 -13.53
CA ASN A 53 -6.07 1.67 -12.35
C ASN A 53 -5.59 3.12 -12.20
N ASN A 54 -4.71 3.61 -13.07
CA ASN A 54 -4.02 4.90 -12.89
C ASN A 54 -3.37 5.06 -11.51
N THR A 55 -2.82 3.98 -10.97
CA THR A 55 -2.40 3.86 -9.57
C THR A 55 -1.45 4.99 -9.15
N VAL A 56 -0.43 5.31 -9.95
CA VAL A 56 0.54 6.38 -9.63
C VAL A 56 -0.14 7.74 -9.56
N ALA A 57 -1.01 8.06 -10.52
CA ALA A 57 -1.75 9.33 -10.53
C ALA A 57 -2.72 9.43 -9.35
N ASN A 58 -3.35 8.33 -8.97
CA ASN A 58 -4.26 8.26 -7.83
C ASN A 58 -3.51 8.37 -6.50
N LEU A 59 -2.36 7.71 -6.35
CA LEU A 59 -1.48 7.88 -5.19
C LEU A 59 -1.03 9.34 -5.05
N LYS A 60 -0.61 9.95 -6.15
CA LYS A 60 -0.23 11.37 -6.15
C LYS A 60 -1.38 12.26 -5.70
N LYS A 61 -2.57 12.07 -6.26
CA LYS A 61 -3.78 12.83 -5.90
C LYS A 61 -4.15 12.67 -4.42
N LEU A 62 -4.06 11.45 -3.90
CA LEU A 62 -4.34 11.16 -2.48
C LEU A 62 -3.34 11.86 -1.56
N LEU A 63 -2.05 11.82 -1.90
CA LEU A 63 -0.99 12.51 -1.14
C LEU A 63 -1.18 14.03 -1.18
N GLU A 64 -1.45 14.60 -2.36
CA GLU A 64 -1.72 16.04 -2.51
C GLU A 64 -2.94 16.48 -1.68
N ALA A 65 -4.02 15.68 -1.67
CA ALA A 65 -5.21 15.96 -0.86
C ALA A 65 -4.90 15.88 0.64
N ALA A 66 -4.12 14.88 1.08
CA ALA A 66 -3.70 14.75 2.46
C ALA A 66 -2.84 15.95 2.93
N HIS A 67 -1.89 16.38 2.10
CA HIS A 67 -1.07 17.58 2.42
C HIS A 67 -1.92 18.85 2.48
N ALA A 68 -2.83 19.05 1.52
CA ALA A 68 -3.70 20.21 1.47
C ALA A 68 -4.63 20.30 2.69
N SER A 69 -5.09 19.16 3.23
CA SER A 69 -5.95 19.06 4.42
C SER A 69 -5.17 18.98 5.74
N SER A 70 -3.84 18.99 5.70
CA SER A 70 -2.97 18.72 6.86
C SER A 70 -3.24 17.36 7.52
N THR A 71 -3.76 16.39 6.77
CA THR A 71 -3.92 15.01 7.22
C THR A 71 -2.57 14.32 7.27
N PRO A 72 -2.19 13.69 8.40
CA PRO A 72 -0.91 13.02 8.53
C PRO A 72 -0.72 11.91 7.49
N VAL A 73 0.47 11.86 6.90
CA VAL A 73 0.88 10.85 5.92
C VAL A 73 1.94 9.94 6.52
N PHE A 74 1.78 8.64 6.33
CA PHE A 74 2.73 7.61 6.71
C PHE A 74 3.07 6.77 5.50
N VAL A 75 4.34 6.41 5.36
CA VAL A 75 4.81 5.50 4.33
C VAL A 75 5.41 4.27 4.99
N SER A 76 4.98 3.09 4.54
CA SER A 76 5.47 1.79 4.98
C SER A 76 6.25 1.14 3.83
N PRO A 77 7.58 1.30 3.78
CA PRO A 77 8.39 0.80 2.67
C PRO A 77 8.84 -0.64 2.87
N HIS A 78 9.20 -1.29 1.77
CA HIS A 78 9.83 -2.60 1.75
C HIS A 78 11.29 -2.47 1.32
N TYR A 79 12.22 -2.93 2.15
CA TYR A 79 13.63 -3.03 1.78
C TYR A 79 14.20 -4.38 2.19
N TYR A 80 14.99 -4.99 1.30
CA TYR A 80 15.87 -6.09 1.64
C TYR A 80 17.32 -5.60 1.78
N TYR A 81 17.97 -6.05 2.83
CA TYR A 81 19.40 -5.83 3.06
C TYR A 81 20.20 -7.09 2.66
N PRO A 82 21.52 -6.99 2.39
CA PRO A 82 22.32 -8.13 2.03
C PRO A 82 22.20 -9.33 2.98
N THR A 83 21.97 -9.07 4.28
CA THR A 83 21.77 -10.11 5.30
C THR A 83 20.46 -10.89 5.10
N ASP A 84 19.44 -10.29 4.50
CA ASP A 84 18.13 -10.92 4.30
C ASP A 84 18.20 -12.01 3.22
N HIS A 85 19.12 -11.88 2.25
CA HIS A 85 19.37 -12.91 1.22
C HIS A 85 19.94 -14.22 1.80
N GLY A 86 20.34 -14.23 3.07
CA GLY A 86 20.79 -15.42 3.78
C GLY A 86 19.67 -16.23 4.45
N TRP A 87 18.41 -15.86 4.28
CA TRP A 87 17.28 -16.58 4.87
C TRP A 87 17.17 -18.01 4.33
N LYS A 88 16.89 -18.96 5.24
CA LYS A 88 16.80 -20.39 4.90
C LYS A 88 15.41 -20.83 4.47
N PHE A 89 14.41 -20.05 4.80
CA PHE A 89 12.99 -20.34 4.53
C PHE A 89 12.35 -19.11 3.91
N ALA A 90 11.68 -19.32 2.79
CA ALA A 90 10.96 -18.26 2.10
C ALA A 90 9.75 -18.86 1.36
N GLY A 91 8.70 -18.07 1.20
CA GLY A 91 7.59 -18.37 0.31
C GLY A 91 7.96 -18.17 -1.17
N ALA A 92 7.04 -18.51 -2.07
CA ALA A 92 7.29 -18.43 -3.50
C ALA A 92 7.61 -17.00 -3.97
N VAL A 93 6.85 -16.00 -3.47
CA VAL A 93 7.05 -14.59 -3.83
C VAL A 93 8.36 -14.06 -3.25
N GLU A 94 8.69 -14.34 -1.98
CA GLU A 94 9.97 -13.93 -1.37
C GLU A 94 11.16 -14.53 -2.14
N THR A 95 11.09 -15.81 -2.52
CA THR A 95 12.12 -16.45 -3.31
C THR A 95 12.31 -15.73 -4.66
N MET A 96 11.23 -15.36 -5.31
CA MET A 96 11.29 -14.58 -6.56
C MET A 96 11.89 -13.19 -6.31
N MET A 97 11.44 -12.48 -5.29
CA MET A 97 11.92 -11.14 -4.96
C MET A 97 13.44 -11.12 -4.72
N HIS A 98 13.96 -12.09 -3.98
CA HIS A 98 15.40 -12.24 -3.78
C HIS A 98 16.13 -12.60 -5.09
N ALA A 99 15.54 -13.44 -5.94
CA ALA A 99 16.18 -13.85 -7.20
C ALA A 99 16.30 -12.70 -8.22
N ILE A 100 15.41 -11.71 -8.16
CA ILE A 100 15.42 -10.53 -9.05
C ILE A 100 15.96 -9.27 -8.38
N ASN A 101 16.51 -9.39 -7.17
CA ASN A 101 17.02 -8.28 -6.35
C ASN A 101 16.01 -7.14 -6.14
N MET A 102 14.74 -7.49 -5.98
CA MET A 102 13.66 -6.54 -5.75
C MET A 102 13.85 -5.83 -4.40
N PHE A 103 13.73 -4.51 -4.38
CA PHE A 103 13.87 -3.66 -3.18
C PHE A 103 15.22 -3.76 -2.46
N ASP A 104 16.28 -4.19 -3.13
CA ASP A 104 17.60 -4.30 -2.53
C ASP A 104 18.14 -2.93 -2.10
N ARG A 105 18.65 -2.87 -0.88
CA ARG A 105 19.31 -1.71 -0.30
C ARG A 105 20.57 -2.15 0.45
N ALA A 106 21.65 -1.39 0.31
CA ALA A 106 22.96 -1.74 0.89
C ALA A 106 22.95 -1.87 2.42
N GLY A 107 22.06 -1.17 3.12
CA GLY A 107 21.90 -1.27 4.57
C GLY A 107 21.09 -0.11 5.15
N ALA A 108 20.67 -0.25 6.39
CA ALA A 108 19.82 0.73 7.08
C ALA A 108 20.50 2.10 7.28
N LEU A 109 21.81 2.11 7.45
CA LEU A 109 22.58 3.31 7.78
C LEU A 109 23.23 3.98 6.55
N THR A 110 22.90 3.56 5.33
CA THR A 110 23.47 4.11 4.11
C THR A 110 22.41 4.28 3.03
N VAL A 111 22.57 5.33 2.22
CA VAL A 111 21.82 5.57 0.99
C VAL A 111 22.64 5.24 -0.26
N HIS A 112 23.83 4.65 -0.10
CA HIS A 112 24.67 4.26 -1.22
C HIS A 112 23.93 3.26 -2.12
N GLY A 113 23.85 3.60 -3.42
CA GLY A 113 23.12 2.80 -4.40
C GLY A 113 21.59 2.78 -4.22
N PHE A 114 21.03 3.64 -3.37
CA PHE A 114 19.60 3.74 -3.15
C PHE A 114 18.91 4.64 -4.19
N ASP A 115 19.44 5.83 -4.41
CA ASP A 115 18.85 6.79 -5.35
C ASP A 115 18.74 6.20 -6.77
N GLY A 116 17.52 6.20 -7.30
CA GLY A 116 17.19 5.65 -8.60
C GLY A 116 17.21 4.12 -8.67
N SER A 117 17.44 3.41 -7.55
CA SER A 117 17.29 1.96 -7.48
C SER A 117 15.82 1.54 -7.45
N GLY A 118 15.54 0.25 -7.61
CA GLY A 118 14.19 -0.28 -7.47
C GLY A 118 13.58 -0.07 -6.09
N ALA A 119 14.38 0.12 -5.06
CA ALA A 119 13.95 0.42 -3.71
C ALA A 119 13.65 1.91 -3.47
N ASP A 120 14.05 2.82 -4.35
CA ASP A 120 13.74 4.25 -4.25
C ASP A 120 12.25 4.52 -4.53
N TRP A 121 11.78 5.69 -4.14
CA TRP A 121 10.41 6.13 -4.39
C TRP A 121 10.14 6.30 -5.89
N GLU A 122 8.91 6.04 -6.29
CA GLU A 122 8.46 6.39 -7.65
C GLU A 122 8.70 7.91 -7.87
N PRO A 123 9.35 8.32 -8.99
CA PRO A 123 9.86 9.68 -9.14
C PRO A 123 8.84 10.81 -8.98
N SER A 124 7.59 10.60 -9.41
CA SER A 124 6.53 11.62 -9.30
C SER A 124 5.94 11.73 -7.89
N LEU A 125 6.10 10.68 -7.07
CA LEU A 125 5.65 10.63 -5.67
C LEU A 125 6.75 11.09 -4.70
N LYS A 126 8.02 10.99 -5.09
CA LYS A 126 9.17 11.29 -4.24
C LYS A 126 9.07 12.65 -3.54
N PRO A 127 8.74 13.77 -4.21
CA PRO A 127 8.63 15.07 -3.54
C PRO A 127 7.50 15.13 -2.50
N LEU A 128 6.45 14.34 -2.67
CA LEU A 128 5.34 14.28 -1.74
C LEU A 128 5.62 13.35 -0.55
N ILE A 129 6.44 12.33 -0.76
CA ILE A 129 6.88 11.40 0.29
C ILE A 129 7.99 12.02 1.15
N GLU A 130 8.92 12.74 0.55
CA GLU A 130 10.02 13.43 1.23
C GLU A 130 9.62 14.81 1.78
N HIS A 131 8.34 15.13 1.74
CA HIS A 131 7.78 16.36 2.30
C HIS A 131 7.90 16.37 3.83
N ASP A 132 8.16 17.55 4.40
CA ASP A 132 8.24 17.74 5.85
C ASP A 132 6.95 17.26 6.55
N GLY A 133 7.13 16.47 7.61
CA GLY A 133 6.02 15.92 8.40
C GLY A 133 5.51 14.54 7.96
N VAL A 134 5.94 14.02 6.81
CA VAL A 134 5.67 12.63 6.42
C VAL A 134 6.47 11.68 7.32
N VAL A 135 5.81 10.67 7.84
CA VAL A 135 6.44 9.65 8.68
C VAL A 135 6.78 8.44 7.83
N ILE A 136 8.05 8.20 7.58
CA ILE A 136 8.52 7.00 6.92
C ILE A 136 8.81 5.96 8.01
N ALA A 137 8.02 4.89 8.05
CA ALA A 137 8.23 3.80 8.98
C ALA A 137 9.52 3.02 8.65
N SER A 138 10.05 2.28 9.61
CA SER A 138 11.08 1.29 9.34
C SER A 138 10.58 0.31 8.27
N PRO A 139 11.46 -0.30 7.45
CA PRO A 139 10.99 -1.19 6.40
C PRO A 139 10.31 -2.43 6.97
N HIS A 140 9.20 -2.83 6.39
CA HIS A 140 8.71 -4.18 6.58
C HIS A 140 9.48 -5.15 5.68
N LYS A 141 9.43 -6.46 5.99
CA LYS A 141 10.35 -7.43 5.38
C LYS A 141 9.67 -8.44 4.48
N VAL A 142 8.39 -8.71 4.68
CA VAL A 142 7.64 -9.67 3.87
C VAL A 142 6.39 -8.98 3.33
N TYR A 143 5.29 -8.95 4.07
CA TYR A 143 4.05 -8.33 3.58
C TYR A 143 3.42 -7.39 4.60
N SER A 144 3.51 -7.69 5.88
CA SER A 144 2.74 -7.03 6.93
C SER A 144 3.57 -6.01 7.71
N PRO A 145 2.92 -5.01 8.34
CA PRO A 145 3.60 -4.03 9.17
C PRO A 145 4.11 -4.61 10.51
N LYS A 146 3.92 -5.91 10.78
CA LYS A 146 4.41 -6.54 12.04
C LYS A 146 5.92 -6.53 12.19
N THR A 147 6.65 -6.40 11.09
CA THR A 147 8.10 -6.32 11.11
C THR A 147 8.64 -4.89 11.14
N ASN A 148 7.76 -3.88 11.18
CA ASN A 148 8.14 -2.47 11.25
C ASN A 148 7.46 -1.74 12.43
N ASP A 149 7.63 -0.43 12.51
CA ASP A 149 7.11 0.42 13.58
C ASP A 149 5.85 1.22 13.19
N LEU A 150 5.16 0.88 12.08
CA LEU A 150 4.02 1.65 11.57
C LEU A 150 2.91 1.80 12.63
N SER A 151 2.43 0.68 13.21
CA SER A 151 1.37 0.72 14.23
C SER A 151 1.77 1.54 15.46
N LEU A 152 3.05 1.45 15.88
CA LEU A 152 3.58 2.27 16.97
C LEU A 152 3.53 3.77 16.63
N GLN A 153 3.97 4.14 15.42
CA GLN A 153 4.00 5.52 14.95
C GLN A 153 2.59 6.11 14.87
N LEU A 154 1.63 5.35 14.34
CA LEU A 154 0.21 5.73 14.28
C LEU A 154 -0.38 5.94 15.69
N ARG A 155 -0.23 4.94 16.58
CA ARG A 155 -0.76 4.99 17.96
C ARG A 155 -0.17 6.14 18.77
N LYS A 156 1.14 6.38 18.67
CA LYS A 156 1.80 7.48 19.39
C LYS A 156 1.31 8.87 18.98
N ARG A 157 0.70 8.99 17.79
CA ARG A 157 0.12 10.23 17.26
C ARG A 157 -1.40 10.29 17.42
N GLY A 158 -2.02 9.33 18.10
CA GLY A 158 -3.46 9.31 18.35
C GLY A 158 -4.29 8.92 17.13
N ILE A 159 -3.68 8.35 16.09
CA ILE A 159 -4.39 7.87 14.89
C ILE A 159 -5.15 6.60 15.24
N ASN A 160 -6.40 6.52 14.80
CA ASN A 160 -7.27 5.35 14.91
C ASN A 160 -8.03 5.02 13.62
N LYS A 161 -7.96 5.91 12.61
CA LYS A 161 -8.59 5.74 11.31
C LYS A 161 -7.54 5.87 10.20
N ILE A 162 -7.59 5.00 9.21
CA ILE A 162 -6.56 4.89 8.18
C ILE A 162 -7.20 4.83 6.80
N ILE A 163 -6.75 5.67 5.88
CA ILE A 163 -6.94 5.52 4.45
C ILE A 163 -5.69 4.80 3.92
N LEU A 164 -5.86 3.57 3.47
CA LEU A 164 -4.77 2.70 3.02
C LEU A 164 -4.73 2.60 1.49
N ALA A 165 -3.54 2.77 0.94
CA ALA A 165 -3.23 2.66 -0.49
C ALA A 165 -1.82 2.12 -0.71
N GLY A 166 -1.38 1.99 -1.96
CA GLY A 166 -0.02 1.55 -2.32
C GLY A 166 0.03 0.18 -2.96
N MET A 167 1.14 -0.52 -2.82
CA MET A 167 1.40 -1.77 -3.52
C MET A 167 1.68 -2.93 -2.55
N SER A 168 1.44 -4.14 -2.93
CA SER A 168 0.55 -4.61 -3.96
C SER A 168 -0.78 -5.03 -3.33
N ALA A 169 -1.89 -4.81 -4.04
CA ALA A 169 -3.25 -4.99 -3.53
C ALA A 169 -3.46 -6.30 -2.75
N ASN A 170 -3.09 -7.43 -3.36
CA ASN A 170 -3.28 -8.79 -2.82
C ASN A 170 -2.14 -9.28 -1.92
N LEU A 171 -1.15 -8.45 -1.63
CA LEU A 171 0.03 -8.79 -0.81
C LEU A 171 0.15 -7.79 0.34
N CYS A 172 1.02 -6.78 0.18
CA CYS A 172 1.34 -5.87 1.28
C CYS A 172 0.15 -5.01 1.69
N VAL A 173 -0.68 -4.51 0.77
CA VAL A 173 -1.87 -3.72 1.12
C VAL A 173 -2.88 -4.58 1.88
N GLU A 174 -3.17 -5.80 1.40
CA GLU A 174 -4.07 -6.72 2.12
C GLU A 174 -3.53 -7.10 3.50
N ALA A 175 -2.23 -7.41 3.59
CA ALA A 175 -1.61 -7.76 4.87
C ALA A 175 -1.63 -6.60 5.85
N HIS A 176 -1.32 -5.37 5.39
CA HIS A 176 -1.44 -4.16 6.21
C HIS A 176 -2.88 -3.93 6.67
N MET A 177 -3.87 -4.07 5.77
CA MET A 177 -5.28 -3.94 6.14
C MET A 177 -5.66 -4.88 7.29
N ARG A 178 -5.33 -6.17 7.16
CA ARG A 178 -5.66 -7.19 8.18
C ARG A 178 -5.00 -6.88 9.51
N ASP A 179 -3.71 -6.64 9.52
CA ASP A 179 -2.97 -6.39 10.75
C ASP A 179 -3.39 -5.07 11.43
N LEU A 180 -3.64 -4.02 10.66
CA LEU A 180 -4.11 -2.74 11.22
C LEU A 180 -5.52 -2.88 11.82
N ILE A 181 -6.41 -3.65 11.20
CA ILE A 181 -7.74 -3.95 11.78
C ILE A 181 -7.60 -4.77 13.07
N GLU A 182 -6.74 -5.80 13.10
CA GLU A 182 -6.46 -6.58 14.31
C GLU A 182 -5.79 -5.72 15.41
N ASP A 183 -5.02 -4.71 15.03
CA ASP A 183 -4.48 -3.70 15.95
C ASP A 183 -5.53 -2.67 16.40
N GLY A 184 -6.79 -2.78 15.92
CA GLY A 184 -7.93 -1.96 16.32
C GLY A 184 -8.00 -0.60 15.61
N PHE A 185 -7.49 -0.48 14.40
CA PHE A 185 -7.73 0.66 13.53
C PHE A 185 -8.98 0.44 12.66
N GLU A 186 -9.66 1.52 12.34
CA GLU A 186 -10.67 1.56 11.27
C GLU A 186 -9.96 1.83 9.94
N VAL A 187 -10.19 0.99 8.92
CA VAL A 187 -9.44 1.05 7.67
C VAL A 187 -10.36 1.23 6.46
N ALA A 188 -10.15 2.29 5.70
CA ALA A 188 -10.70 2.47 4.35
C ALA A 188 -9.63 2.19 3.30
N ILE A 189 -10.00 1.54 2.20
CA ILE A 189 -9.11 1.27 1.07
C ILE A 189 -9.39 2.23 -0.08
N ALA A 190 -8.35 2.91 -0.58
CA ALA A 190 -8.39 3.64 -1.85
C ALA A 190 -8.18 2.64 -3.00
N LYS A 191 -9.27 2.07 -3.52
CA LYS A 191 -9.24 0.91 -4.42
C LYS A 191 -8.51 1.13 -5.74
N ASP A 192 -8.50 2.33 -6.27
CA ASP A 192 -7.84 2.72 -7.52
C ASP A 192 -6.44 3.32 -7.31
N ALA A 193 -6.03 3.50 -6.05
CA ALA A 193 -4.66 3.83 -5.65
C ALA A 193 -3.85 2.58 -5.23
N THR A 194 -4.22 1.42 -5.75
CA THR A 194 -3.51 0.15 -5.61
C THR A 194 -3.64 -0.68 -6.87
N ALA A 195 -2.77 -1.66 -7.04
CA ALA A 195 -2.77 -2.56 -8.19
C ALA A 195 -2.25 -3.94 -7.79
N GLY A 196 -2.42 -4.94 -8.63
CA GLY A 196 -2.00 -6.31 -8.40
C GLY A 196 -1.34 -6.95 -9.61
N ALA A 197 -0.75 -8.12 -9.43
CA ALA A 197 -0.17 -8.88 -10.51
C ALA A 197 -1.25 -9.45 -11.44
N LEU A 198 -1.05 -9.30 -12.74
CA LEU A 198 -1.84 -9.98 -13.75
C LEU A 198 -1.11 -11.26 -14.17
N LEU A 199 -1.66 -12.39 -13.79
CA LEU A 199 -1.09 -13.71 -14.06
C LEU A 199 -1.94 -14.49 -15.07
N PRO A 200 -1.38 -15.48 -15.78
CA PRO A 200 -2.13 -16.28 -16.76
C PRO A 200 -3.39 -16.97 -16.18
N LYS A 201 -3.41 -17.21 -14.88
CA LYS A 201 -4.50 -17.92 -14.19
C LYS A 201 -5.42 -17.04 -13.36
N GLY A 202 -5.19 -15.73 -13.33
CA GLY A 202 -6.05 -14.82 -12.57
C GLY A 202 -5.49 -13.42 -12.41
N ASP A 203 -6.38 -12.52 -12.09
CA ASP A 203 -6.10 -11.13 -11.77
C ASP A 203 -6.04 -10.99 -10.23
N ALA A 204 -4.86 -10.72 -9.70
CA ALA A 204 -4.64 -10.61 -8.26
C ALA A 204 -5.26 -9.32 -7.68
N TYR A 205 -5.46 -8.29 -8.50
CA TYR A 205 -6.17 -7.08 -8.09
C TYR A 205 -7.67 -7.35 -7.88
N GLU A 206 -8.32 -8.03 -8.83
CA GLU A 206 -9.74 -8.37 -8.69
C GLU A 206 -9.98 -9.29 -7.48
N ALA A 207 -9.05 -10.22 -7.22
CA ALA A 207 -9.10 -11.06 -6.02
C ALA A 207 -9.00 -10.22 -4.73
N ALA A 208 -8.12 -9.22 -4.72
CA ALA A 208 -7.96 -8.33 -3.57
C ALA A 208 -9.21 -7.48 -3.31
N LEU A 209 -9.85 -6.96 -4.36
CA LEU A 209 -11.09 -6.17 -4.21
C LEU A 209 -12.18 -6.95 -3.47
N LEU A 210 -12.31 -8.26 -3.71
CA LEU A 210 -13.24 -9.12 -3.01
C LEU A 210 -12.94 -9.13 -1.49
N TYR A 211 -11.69 -9.32 -1.10
CA TYR A 211 -11.29 -9.33 0.31
C TYR A 211 -11.41 -7.95 0.96
N PHE A 212 -11.06 -6.90 0.24
CA PHE A 212 -11.22 -5.53 0.73
C PHE A 212 -12.68 -5.25 1.08
N ARG A 213 -13.60 -5.63 0.19
CA ARG A 213 -15.04 -5.44 0.43
C ARG A 213 -15.58 -6.24 1.62
N MET A 214 -14.97 -7.40 1.91
CA MET A 214 -15.36 -8.24 3.05
C MET A 214 -14.79 -7.77 4.39
N ILE A 215 -13.65 -7.08 4.40
CA ILE A 215 -12.83 -6.90 5.61
C ILE A 215 -12.70 -5.42 5.98
N ALA A 216 -12.48 -4.52 5.02
CA ALA A 216 -12.31 -3.11 5.30
C ALA A 216 -13.60 -2.44 5.76
N SER A 217 -13.49 -1.35 6.51
CA SER A 217 -14.64 -0.51 6.90
C SER A 217 -15.29 0.14 5.68
N SER A 218 -14.49 0.49 4.68
CA SER A 218 -14.96 1.04 3.40
C SER A 218 -13.97 0.77 2.27
N VAL A 219 -14.48 0.70 1.02
CA VAL A 219 -13.68 0.61 -0.20
C VAL A 219 -14.17 1.71 -1.14
N GLN A 220 -13.33 2.72 -1.34
CA GLN A 220 -13.71 3.93 -2.06
C GLN A 220 -12.71 4.24 -3.17
N THR A 221 -13.09 5.11 -4.09
CA THR A 221 -12.17 5.68 -5.07
C THR A 221 -11.31 6.77 -4.44
N THR A 222 -10.17 7.05 -5.05
CA THR A 222 -9.32 8.17 -4.66
C THR A 222 -10.06 9.51 -4.72
N ASP A 223 -10.94 9.67 -5.71
CA ASP A 223 -11.72 10.91 -5.87
C ASP A 223 -12.69 11.13 -4.69
N GLU A 224 -13.38 10.08 -4.26
CA GLU A 224 -14.26 10.13 -3.10
C GLU A 224 -13.50 10.48 -1.80
N LEU A 225 -12.35 9.83 -1.58
CA LEU A 225 -11.52 10.07 -0.40
C LEU A 225 -10.86 11.45 -0.43
N ALA A 226 -10.35 11.89 -1.59
CA ALA A 226 -9.77 13.22 -1.74
C ALA A 226 -10.80 14.33 -1.50
N ALA A 227 -12.03 14.16 -1.98
CA ALA A 227 -13.11 15.11 -1.72
C ALA A 227 -13.47 15.17 -0.23
N GLN A 228 -13.50 14.02 0.46
CA GLN A 228 -13.76 13.97 1.91
C GLN A 228 -12.62 14.57 2.74
N LEU A 229 -11.36 14.46 2.30
CA LEU A 229 -10.21 15.07 2.95
C LEU A 229 -10.25 16.61 2.87
N GLN A 230 -10.89 17.17 1.85
CA GLN A 230 -10.96 18.60 1.60
C GLN A 230 -12.25 19.25 2.12
N ALA A 231 -13.19 18.47 2.64
CA ALA A 231 -14.46 18.97 3.18
C ALA A 231 -14.33 19.49 4.61
#